data_70ebe5fb806d2c81fb77f58ed2de43bc
#
_entry.id   70ebe5fb806d2c81fb77f58ed2de43bc
#
_cell.length_a   1.000
_cell.length_b   1.000
_cell.length_c   1.000
_cell.angle_alpha   90.00
_cell.angle_beta   90.00
_cell.angle_gamma   90.00
#
_symmetry.space_group_name_H-M   'P 1'
#
loop_
_entity.id
_entity.type
_entity.pdbx_description
1 polymer ?
#
loop_
_entity_poly.entity_id
_entity_poly.type
_entity_poly.pdbx_seq_one_letter_code
_entity_poly.pdbx_strand_id
1 'polypeptide(L)'
;MLRERGERNEWAFGDVTADVAIKGFAGAVLFSTDPQSTNDTVAQTMGLEKEASEDDLVRYRSSADIGNTVDIKQTAVPEGRMGVGTVHHIAWRAKDKQDHQEWQEHVRSHNHYVTEVRDRNYFDAIYFREKGNILFEISTDTPGFAYDESYETMGSEVMLPAQYEPKRDELTRDLRSFEVRSLD
;
A
#
# COMPACT_ATOMS: atom_id res chain seq x y z
N MET A 1 9.18 -14.13 -2.61
CA MET A 1 10.28 -14.50 -1.67
C MET A 1 10.34 -13.39 -0.65
N LEU A 2 9.92 -13.66 0.59
CA LEU A 2 10.09 -12.70 1.69
C LEU A 2 11.60 -12.54 1.92
N ARG A 3 12.15 -11.36 1.67
CA ARG A 3 13.54 -11.08 2.01
C ARG A 3 13.69 -11.14 3.53
N GLU A 4 14.72 -11.81 4.00
CA GLU A 4 15.03 -11.90 5.42
C GLU A 4 15.32 -10.49 5.99
N ARG A 5 15.08 -10.32 7.31
CA ARG A 5 15.38 -9.07 8.02
C ARG A 5 16.82 -8.63 7.73
N GLY A 6 16.99 -7.47 7.13
CA GLY A 6 18.30 -6.89 6.83
C GLY A 6 18.68 -6.83 5.35
N GLU A 7 18.03 -7.56 4.46
CA GLU A 7 18.26 -7.45 3.02
C GLU A 7 17.43 -6.30 2.44
N ARG A 8 17.91 -5.09 2.58
CA ARG A 8 17.35 -3.94 1.89
C ARG A 8 17.79 -3.97 0.43
N ASN A 9 16.94 -3.48 -0.45
CA ASN A 9 17.30 -3.33 -1.86
C ASN A 9 18.46 -2.32 -1.98
N GLU A 10 19.60 -2.78 -2.45
CA GLU A 10 20.80 -1.94 -2.69
C GLU A 10 20.92 -1.61 -4.19
N TRP A 11 19.82 -1.35 -4.84
CA TRP A 11 19.82 -1.01 -6.25
C TRP A 11 20.57 0.29 -6.48
N ALA A 12 21.68 0.20 -7.23
CA ALA A 12 22.52 1.31 -7.62
C ALA A 12 22.56 1.39 -9.15
N PHE A 13 22.42 2.59 -9.69
CA PHE A 13 22.39 2.84 -11.11
C PHE A 13 22.94 4.23 -11.45
N GLY A 14 23.77 4.32 -12.49
CA GLY A 14 24.43 5.56 -12.88
C GLY A 14 25.25 6.14 -11.71
N ASP A 15 25.01 7.40 -11.38
CA ASP A 15 25.70 8.10 -10.28
C ASP A 15 25.09 7.85 -8.89
N VAL A 16 24.04 7.00 -8.79
CA VAL A 16 23.41 6.61 -7.52
C VAL A 16 24.13 5.41 -6.97
N THR A 17 24.90 5.61 -5.91
CA THR A 17 25.63 4.54 -5.22
C THR A 17 24.77 3.86 -4.16
N ALA A 18 25.12 2.64 -3.73
CA ALA A 18 24.33 1.84 -2.77
C ALA A 18 24.11 2.54 -1.42
N ASP A 19 25.01 3.41 -0.99
CA ASP A 19 24.89 4.18 0.27
C ASP A 19 23.79 5.25 0.22
N VAL A 20 23.52 5.81 -0.96
CA VAL A 20 22.47 6.83 -1.18
C VAL A 20 21.25 6.31 -1.92
N ALA A 21 21.27 5.06 -2.39
CA ALA A 21 20.15 4.44 -3.08
C ALA A 21 18.91 4.32 -2.18
N ILE A 22 17.72 4.41 -2.79
CA ILE A 22 16.44 4.18 -2.08
C ILE A 22 16.40 2.73 -1.62
N LYS A 23 16.32 2.51 -0.31
CA LYS A 23 16.31 1.18 0.31
C LYS A 23 14.91 0.57 0.40
N GLY A 24 13.88 1.37 0.23
CA GLY A 24 12.48 0.97 0.30
C GLY A 24 11.57 2.09 0.78
N PHE A 25 10.32 1.76 0.99
CA PHE A 25 9.29 2.68 1.45
C PHE A 25 9.43 2.93 2.95
N ALA A 26 9.48 4.18 3.40
CA ALA A 26 9.64 4.52 4.82
C ALA A 26 8.30 4.56 5.54
N GLY A 27 7.31 5.28 4.99
CA GLY A 27 6.02 5.48 5.62
C GLY A 27 5.16 6.48 4.85
N ALA A 28 4.07 6.91 5.47
CA ALA A 28 3.14 7.87 4.88
C ALA A 28 2.70 8.92 5.92
N VAL A 29 2.32 10.10 5.40
CA VAL A 29 1.65 11.13 6.20
C VAL A 29 0.17 11.13 5.86
N LEU A 30 -0.69 10.98 6.86
CA LEU A 30 -2.14 10.94 6.70
C LEU A 30 -2.74 12.33 6.97
N PHE A 31 -3.55 12.78 6.03
CA PHE A 31 -4.35 14.00 6.12
C PHE A 31 -5.81 13.61 6.33
N SER A 32 -6.27 13.71 7.57
CA SER A 32 -7.58 13.21 8.01
C SER A 32 -8.60 14.31 8.19
N THR A 33 -9.87 14.00 7.94
CA THR A 33 -11.00 14.88 8.29
C THR A 33 -11.33 14.83 9.79
N ASP A 34 -10.92 13.75 10.48
CA ASP A 34 -11.05 13.55 11.94
C ASP A 34 -9.77 12.90 12.49
N PRO A 35 -8.71 13.68 12.75
CA PRO A 35 -7.43 13.15 13.21
C PRO A 35 -7.51 12.31 14.48
N GLN A 36 -8.43 12.65 15.41
CA GLN A 36 -8.59 11.88 16.64
C GLN A 36 -9.06 10.45 16.34
N SER A 37 -10.09 10.31 15.51
CA SER A 37 -10.58 8.98 15.09
C SER A 37 -9.53 8.20 14.30
N THR A 38 -8.71 8.87 13.48
CA THR A 38 -7.59 8.24 12.77
C THR A 38 -6.50 7.78 13.74
N ASN A 39 -6.12 8.59 14.73
CA ASN A 39 -5.21 8.18 15.80
C ASN A 39 -5.71 6.92 16.52
N ASP A 40 -7.00 6.89 16.89
CA ASP A 40 -7.61 5.75 17.57
C ASP A 40 -7.60 4.50 16.68
N THR A 41 -7.92 4.63 15.40
CA THR A 41 -7.88 3.52 14.43
C THR A 41 -6.46 2.97 14.28
N VAL A 42 -5.47 3.83 14.09
CA VAL A 42 -4.07 3.41 13.91
C VAL A 42 -3.54 2.75 15.17
N ALA A 43 -3.87 3.26 16.36
CA ALA A 43 -3.40 2.69 17.62
C ALA A 43 -4.18 1.43 18.04
N GLN A 44 -5.51 1.47 18.01
CA GLN A 44 -6.34 0.43 18.62
C GLN A 44 -6.72 -0.68 17.63
N THR A 45 -7.00 -0.33 16.37
CA THR A 45 -7.36 -1.30 15.35
C THR A 45 -6.12 -1.86 14.65
N MET A 46 -5.18 -0.99 14.24
CA MET A 46 -3.99 -1.43 13.51
C MET A 46 -2.82 -1.81 14.43
N GLY A 47 -2.89 -1.47 15.73
CA GLY A 47 -1.91 -1.89 16.72
C GLY A 47 -0.54 -1.19 16.64
N LEU A 48 -0.47 -0.01 16.01
CA LEU A 48 0.77 0.76 15.97
C LEU A 48 0.99 1.50 17.29
N GLU A 49 2.24 1.62 17.68
CA GLU A 49 2.64 2.33 18.89
C GLU A 49 2.94 3.80 18.58
N LYS A 50 2.42 4.70 19.43
CA LYS A 50 2.78 6.12 19.34
C LYS A 50 4.25 6.31 19.72
N GLU A 51 5.03 6.85 18.79
CA GLU A 51 6.48 7.05 18.94
C GLU A 51 6.82 8.48 19.35
N ALA A 52 6.21 9.47 18.70
CA ALA A 52 6.55 10.88 18.88
C ALA A 52 5.36 11.80 18.59
N SER A 53 5.49 13.03 19.06
CA SER A 53 4.65 14.15 18.64
C SER A 53 5.55 15.36 18.41
N GLU A 54 5.46 15.97 17.25
CA GLU A 54 6.25 17.14 16.87
C GLU A 54 5.37 18.07 16.03
N ASP A 55 5.29 19.33 16.44
CA ASP A 55 4.42 20.34 15.84
C ASP A 55 2.96 19.83 15.67
N ASP A 56 2.50 19.73 14.43
CA ASP A 56 1.15 19.32 14.05
C ASP A 56 1.09 17.84 13.61
N LEU A 57 2.10 17.03 13.95
CA LEU A 57 2.20 15.63 13.58
C LEU A 57 2.30 14.71 14.80
N VAL A 58 1.63 13.58 14.73
CA VAL A 58 1.81 12.46 15.65
C VAL A 58 2.30 11.26 14.85
N ARG A 59 3.43 10.71 15.26
CA ARG A 59 4.06 9.54 14.65
C ARG A 59 3.67 8.26 15.35
N TYR A 60 3.29 7.28 14.55
CA TYR A 60 3.07 5.90 14.95
C TYR A 60 4.04 4.98 14.24
N ARG A 61 4.43 3.90 14.91
CA ARG A 61 5.36 2.89 14.39
C ARG A 61 4.80 1.49 14.57
N SER A 62 4.92 0.66 13.52
CA SER A 62 4.68 -0.77 13.60
C SER A 62 5.98 -1.54 13.87
N SER A 63 5.87 -2.84 14.15
CA SER A 63 7.01 -3.75 14.36
C SER A 63 7.72 -4.16 13.07
N ALA A 64 7.22 -3.78 11.89
CA ALA A 64 7.86 -4.05 10.61
C ALA A 64 9.21 -3.34 10.48
N ASP A 65 10.06 -3.82 9.58
CA ASP A 65 11.38 -3.24 9.33
C ASP A 65 11.39 -2.23 8.16
N ILE A 66 10.32 -2.17 7.37
CA ILE A 66 10.15 -1.27 6.24
C ILE A 66 8.68 -0.81 6.14
N GLY A 67 8.45 0.43 5.71
CA GLY A 67 7.09 1.00 5.61
C GLY A 67 6.38 1.06 6.95
N ASN A 68 7.14 1.16 8.03
CA ASN A 68 6.66 0.95 9.39
C ASN A 68 6.24 2.23 10.12
N THR A 69 6.28 3.38 9.45
CA THR A 69 5.98 4.69 10.06
C THR A 69 4.75 5.32 9.43
N VAL A 70 3.85 5.80 10.28
CA VAL A 70 2.70 6.60 9.89
C VAL A 70 2.68 7.88 10.71
N ASP A 71 2.68 9.01 10.03
CA ASP A 71 2.50 10.33 10.63
C ASP A 71 1.06 10.80 10.38
N ILE A 72 0.39 11.28 11.42
CA ILE A 72 -0.98 11.80 11.32
C ILE A 72 -0.94 13.30 11.62
N LYS A 73 -1.38 14.10 10.64
CA LYS A 73 -1.58 15.54 10.84
C LYS A 73 -2.73 15.76 11.81
N GLN A 74 -2.48 16.54 12.87
CA GLN A 74 -3.45 16.74 13.96
C GLN A 74 -4.48 17.84 13.63
N THR A 75 -4.14 18.78 12.76
CA THR A 75 -5.12 19.71 12.21
C THR A 75 -5.98 18.99 11.18
N ALA A 76 -7.29 18.91 11.44
CA ALA A 76 -8.25 18.34 10.49
C ALA A 76 -8.21 19.09 9.15
N VAL A 77 -8.30 18.34 8.07
CA VAL A 77 -8.37 18.90 6.72
C VAL A 77 -9.74 18.62 6.09
N PRO A 78 -10.20 19.45 5.15
CA PRO A 78 -11.41 19.15 4.40
C PRO A 78 -11.27 17.84 3.61
N GLU A 79 -12.39 17.17 3.35
CA GLU A 79 -12.42 15.98 2.50
C GLU A 79 -11.83 16.30 1.13
N GLY A 80 -10.89 15.45 0.69
CA GLY A 80 -10.27 15.52 -0.62
C GLY A 80 -11.20 15.02 -1.73
N ARG A 81 -10.84 15.32 -2.97
CA ARG A 81 -11.52 14.78 -4.16
C ARG A 81 -10.62 13.80 -4.87
N MET A 82 -11.19 12.65 -5.23
CA MET A 82 -10.49 11.65 -6.03
C MET A 82 -10.18 12.21 -7.43
N GLY A 83 -9.02 11.89 -7.95
CA GLY A 83 -8.57 12.32 -9.26
C GLY A 83 -7.15 11.87 -9.56
N VAL A 84 -6.64 12.28 -10.73
CA VAL A 84 -5.26 11.98 -11.14
C VAL A 84 -4.27 12.56 -10.14
N GLY A 85 -3.33 11.73 -9.69
CA GLY A 85 -2.33 12.10 -8.69
C GLY A 85 -2.76 11.92 -7.23
N THR A 86 -3.99 11.46 -6.97
CA THR A 86 -4.46 11.16 -5.61
C THR A 86 -3.88 9.83 -5.12
N VAL A 87 -3.33 9.82 -3.91
CA VAL A 87 -3.04 8.57 -3.19
C VAL A 87 -4.37 7.96 -2.75
N HIS A 88 -4.69 6.77 -3.26
CA HIS A 88 -6.01 6.15 -3.08
C HIS A 88 -6.18 5.53 -1.70
N HIS A 89 -5.17 4.82 -1.21
CA HIS A 89 -5.22 4.07 0.06
C HIS A 89 -3.82 3.91 0.66
N ILE A 90 -3.80 3.50 1.92
CA ILE A 90 -2.63 2.94 2.60
C ILE A 90 -2.84 1.43 2.68
N ALA A 91 -1.89 0.66 2.13
CA ALA A 91 -1.92 -0.80 2.14
C ALA A 91 -1.05 -1.37 3.25
N TRP A 92 -1.62 -2.32 3.97
CA TRP A 92 -1.00 -3.07 5.05
C TRP A 92 -0.86 -4.53 4.63
N ARG A 93 0.19 -5.18 5.08
CA ARG A 93 0.47 -6.56 4.70
C ARG A 93 -0.11 -7.55 5.69
N ALA A 94 -0.92 -8.49 5.19
CA ALA A 94 -1.25 -9.72 5.88
C ALA A 94 -0.18 -10.79 5.56
N LYS A 95 0.15 -11.61 6.56
CA LYS A 95 1.17 -12.65 6.44
C LYS A 95 0.81 -13.75 5.45
N ASP A 96 -0.45 -14.18 5.48
CA ASP A 96 -1.02 -15.23 4.65
C ASP A 96 -2.56 -15.10 4.60
N LYS A 97 -3.23 -16.02 3.91
CA LYS A 97 -4.69 -16.01 3.77
C LYS A 97 -5.44 -16.19 5.09
N GLN A 98 -4.90 -16.94 6.02
CA GLN A 98 -5.52 -17.12 7.33
C GLN A 98 -5.41 -15.83 8.14
N ASP A 99 -4.24 -15.25 8.24
CA ASP A 99 -4.02 -13.95 8.89
C ASP A 99 -4.88 -12.85 8.26
N HIS A 100 -5.04 -12.87 6.93
CA HIS A 100 -5.92 -11.93 6.22
C HIS A 100 -7.40 -12.05 6.63
N GLN A 101 -7.92 -13.28 6.84
CA GLN A 101 -9.26 -13.50 7.36
C GLN A 101 -9.40 -13.06 8.82
N GLU A 102 -8.39 -13.35 9.64
CA GLU A 102 -8.34 -12.89 11.03
C GLU A 102 -8.34 -11.36 11.11
N TRP A 103 -7.60 -10.68 10.23
CA TRP A 103 -7.65 -9.23 10.08
C TRP A 103 -9.03 -8.71 9.69
N GLN A 104 -9.75 -9.40 8.78
CA GLN A 104 -11.10 -8.99 8.40
C GLN A 104 -12.05 -9.04 9.60
N GLU A 105 -12.00 -10.10 10.40
CA GLU A 105 -12.80 -10.24 11.61
C GLU A 105 -12.41 -9.21 12.68
N HIS A 106 -11.10 -8.99 12.85
CA HIS A 106 -10.58 -8.01 13.79
C HIS A 106 -11.05 -6.59 13.47
N VAL A 107 -10.96 -6.17 12.22
CA VAL A 107 -11.41 -4.84 11.77
C VAL A 107 -12.92 -4.68 11.99
N ARG A 108 -13.71 -5.73 11.70
CA ARG A 108 -15.17 -5.74 12.01
C ARG A 108 -15.45 -5.59 13.50
N SER A 109 -14.71 -6.29 14.35
CA SER A 109 -14.87 -6.23 15.80
C SER A 109 -14.58 -4.85 16.39
N HIS A 110 -13.79 -4.03 15.68
CA HIS A 110 -13.51 -2.62 16.02
C HIS A 110 -14.51 -1.63 15.38
N ASN A 111 -15.69 -2.12 14.97
CA ASN A 111 -16.77 -1.30 14.40
C ASN A 111 -16.43 -0.57 13.09
N HIS A 112 -15.55 -1.14 12.29
CA HIS A 112 -15.33 -0.68 10.93
C HIS A 112 -16.13 -1.54 9.93
N TYR A 113 -16.70 -0.88 8.93
CA TYR A 113 -17.25 -1.60 7.79
C TYR A 113 -16.10 -2.04 6.88
N VAL A 114 -15.89 -3.34 6.78
CA VAL A 114 -14.86 -3.93 5.94
C VAL A 114 -15.49 -4.72 4.79
N THR A 115 -14.91 -4.62 3.60
CA THR A 115 -15.40 -5.33 2.42
C THR A 115 -15.25 -6.83 2.55
N GLU A 116 -15.96 -7.58 1.70
CA GLU A 116 -15.59 -8.96 1.41
C GLU A 116 -14.19 -9.00 0.79
N VAL A 117 -13.54 -10.17 0.88
CA VAL A 117 -12.25 -10.40 0.23
C VAL A 117 -12.39 -10.20 -1.27
N ARG A 118 -11.49 -9.40 -1.84
CA ARG A 118 -11.44 -9.10 -3.27
C ARG A 118 -10.19 -9.72 -3.87
N ASP A 119 -10.38 -10.55 -4.87
CA ASP A 119 -9.31 -11.00 -5.74
C ASP A 119 -8.81 -9.83 -6.58
N ARG A 120 -7.50 -9.54 -6.48
CA ARG A 120 -6.80 -8.49 -7.22
C ARG A 120 -5.83 -9.06 -8.26
N ASN A 121 -6.03 -10.31 -8.67
CA ASN A 121 -5.18 -11.07 -9.59
C ASN A 121 -3.82 -11.45 -8.98
N TYR A 122 -3.12 -10.50 -8.37
CA TYR A 122 -1.78 -10.66 -7.79
C TYR A 122 -1.78 -10.82 -6.26
N PHE A 123 -2.89 -10.53 -5.62
CA PHE A 123 -3.11 -10.62 -4.18
C PHE A 123 -4.60 -10.60 -3.83
N ASP A 124 -4.92 -11.05 -2.65
CA ASP A 124 -6.25 -10.86 -2.06
C ASP A 124 -6.25 -9.60 -1.18
N ALA A 125 -7.32 -8.82 -1.20
CA ALA A 125 -7.42 -7.58 -0.44
C ALA A 125 -8.77 -7.41 0.24
N ILE A 126 -8.75 -6.79 1.43
CA ILE A 126 -9.92 -6.21 2.10
C ILE A 126 -9.71 -4.71 2.27
N TYR A 127 -10.80 -3.96 2.26
CA TYR A 127 -10.78 -2.51 2.37
C TYR A 127 -11.71 -2.04 3.48
N PHE A 128 -11.28 -1.03 4.22
CA PHE A 128 -12.16 -0.29 5.11
C PHE A 128 -11.79 1.19 5.11
N ARG A 129 -12.82 2.02 5.23
CA ARG A 129 -12.63 3.46 5.39
C ARG A 129 -12.84 3.81 6.85
N GLU A 130 -11.81 4.35 7.47
CA GLU A 130 -11.90 4.80 8.85
C GLU A 130 -12.62 6.16 8.95
N LYS A 131 -12.95 6.60 10.16
CA LYS A 131 -13.82 7.77 10.38
C LYS A 131 -13.22 9.10 9.92
N GLY A 132 -11.90 9.20 9.87
CA GLY A 132 -11.19 10.37 9.31
C GLY A 132 -11.10 10.36 7.77
N ASN A 133 -11.83 9.43 7.13
CA ASN A 133 -11.97 9.29 5.68
C ASN A 133 -10.73 8.74 4.96
N ILE A 134 -9.78 8.15 5.68
CA ILE A 134 -8.65 7.44 5.07
C ILE A 134 -9.09 6.03 4.68
N LEU A 135 -8.80 5.64 3.45
CA LEU A 135 -9.02 4.28 2.98
C LEU A 135 -7.82 3.41 3.32
N PHE A 136 -8.06 2.35 4.08
CA PHE A 136 -7.07 1.32 4.38
C PHE A 136 -7.36 0.07 3.57
N GLU A 137 -6.29 -0.55 3.10
CA GLU A 137 -6.27 -1.87 2.48
C GLU A 137 -5.46 -2.82 3.36
N ILE A 138 -5.90 -4.05 3.51
CA ILE A 138 -5.06 -5.13 4.05
C ILE A 138 -5.01 -6.20 2.98
N SER A 139 -3.80 -6.59 2.57
CA SER A 139 -3.60 -7.48 1.43
C SER A 139 -2.53 -8.54 1.69
N THR A 140 -2.66 -9.67 0.99
CA THR A 140 -1.67 -10.74 0.99
C THR A 140 -0.56 -10.47 -0.03
N ASP A 141 0.58 -11.18 0.08
CA ASP A 141 1.67 -11.11 -0.90
C ASP A 141 1.48 -12.10 -2.07
N THR A 142 0.56 -13.05 -1.94
CA THR A 142 0.40 -14.16 -2.89
C THR A 142 -0.81 -13.99 -3.79
N PRO A 143 -0.70 -14.44 -5.08
CA PRO A 143 0.41 -15.12 -5.73
C PRO A 143 1.61 -14.23 -6.05
N GLY A 144 1.47 -12.90 -6.02
CA GLY A 144 2.52 -11.93 -6.29
C GLY A 144 2.61 -11.50 -7.75
N PHE A 145 3.34 -10.43 -8.02
CA PHE A 145 3.41 -9.82 -9.36
C PHE A 145 4.17 -10.67 -10.39
N ALA A 146 5.02 -11.60 -9.94
CA ALA A 146 5.69 -12.55 -10.82
C ALA A 146 4.82 -13.77 -11.20
N TYR A 147 3.49 -13.66 -11.04
CA TYR A 147 2.53 -14.70 -11.37
C TYR A 147 2.41 -14.94 -12.89
N ASP A 148 2.40 -13.88 -13.67
CA ASP A 148 2.17 -13.89 -15.12
C ASP A 148 3.32 -13.25 -15.93
N GLU A 149 4.31 -12.67 -15.28
CA GLU A 149 5.53 -12.13 -15.89
C GLU A 149 6.77 -12.59 -15.13
N SER A 150 7.91 -12.72 -15.82
CA SER A 150 9.18 -12.92 -15.12
C SER A 150 9.68 -11.62 -14.48
N TYR A 151 10.55 -11.71 -13.49
CA TYR A 151 11.17 -10.52 -12.88
C TYR A 151 11.94 -9.66 -13.87
N GLU A 152 12.53 -10.31 -14.90
CA GLU A 152 13.37 -9.63 -15.91
C GLU A 152 12.54 -8.83 -16.91
N THR A 153 11.29 -9.22 -17.13
CA THR A 153 10.40 -8.59 -18.13
C THR A 153 9.22 -7.86 -17.50
N MET A 154 9.08 -7.94 -16.18
CA MET A 154 7.93 -7.39 -15.47
C MET A 154 7.74 -5.89 -15.75
N GLY A 155 6.53 -5.53 -16.22
CA GLY A 155 6.15 -4.16 -16.55
C GLY A 155 6.54 -3.72 -17.96
N SER A 156 7.11 -4.59 -18.80
CA SER A 156 7.40 -4.26 -20.21
C SER A 156 6.15 -4.40 -21.10
N GLU A 157 5.15 -5.16 -20.68
CA GLU A 157 3.90 -5.38 -21.40
C GLU A 157 2.69 -4.99 -20.55
N VAL A 158 1.56 -4.71 -21.21
CA VAL A 158 0.29 -4.48 -20.52
C VAL A 158 -0.34 -5.83 -20.18
N MET A 159 -0.27 -6.20 -18.91
CA MET A 159 -0.93 -7.41 -18.40
C MET A 159 -2.39 -7.12 -18.08
N LEU A 160 -3.28 -8.01 -18.48
CA LEU A 160 -4.72 -7.89 -18.23
C LEU A 160 -5.21 -9.13 -17.48
N PRO A 161 -6.11 -8.98 -16.48
CA PRO A 161 -6.87 -10.09 -15.94
C PRO A 161 -7.63 -10.84 -17.07
N ALA A 162 -7.71 -12.17 -16.96
CA ALA A 162 -8.26 -13.04 -18.01
C ALA A 162 -9.63 -12.59 -18.53
N GLN A 163 -10.50 -12.06 -17.67
CA GLN A 163 -11.82 -11.57 -18.08
C GLN A 163 -11.77 -10.35 -19.00
N TYR A 164 -10.66 -9.62 -19.05
CA TYR A 164 -10.47 -8.42 -19.90
C TYR A 164 -9.67 -8.69 -21.16
N GLU A 165 -9.01 -9.85 -21.29
CA GLU A 165 -8.25 -10.20 -22.49
C GLU A 165 -9.03 -10.09 -23.81
N PRO A 166 -10.33 -10.46 -23.88
CA PRO A 166 -11.13 -10.26 -25.09
C PRO A 166 -11.30 -8.80 -25.51
N LYS A 167 -11.00 -7.85 -24.62
CA LYS A 167 -11.09 -6.40 -24.85
C LYS A 167 -9.73 -5.72 -24.94
N ARG A 168 -8.64 -6.47 -25.08
CA ARG A 168 -7.27 -5.92 -25.08
C ARG A 168 -7.11 -4.75 -26.04
N ASP A 169 -7.50 -4.91 -27.31
CA ASP A 169 -7.37 -3.87 -28.34
C ASP A 169 -8.16 -2.60 -28.03
N GLU A 170 -9.32 -2.76 -27.38
CA GLU A 170 -10.14 -1.62 -26.93
C GLU A 170 -9.46 -0.89 -25.78
N LEU A 171 -9.05 -1.63 -24.75
CA LEU A 171 -8.46 -1.08 -23.53
C LEU A 171 -7.09 -0.43 -23.75
N THR A 172 -6.28 -0.98 -24.65
CA THR A 172 -4.94 -0.48 -24.94
C THR A 172 -4.90 0.65 -25.95
N ARG A 173 -5.95 0.81 -26.77
CA ARG A 173 -6.02 1.85 -27.82
C ARG A 173 -5.81 3.27 -27.28
N ASP A 174 -6.39 3.55 -26.13
CA ASP A 174 -6.39 4.88 -25.54
C ASP A 174 -5.28 5.07 -24.49
N LEU A 175 -4.48 4.04 -24.27
CA LEU A 175 -3.32 4.13 -23.38
C LEU A 175 -2.22 4.95 -24.08
N ARG A 176 -1.63 5.85 -23.32
CA ARG A 176 -0.49 6.60 -23.80
C ARG A 176 0.70 5.66 -23.98
N SER A 177 1.23 5.56 -25.19
CA SER A 177 2.48 4.83 -25.43
C SER A 177 3.64 5.48 -24.68
N PHE A 178 4.52 4.69 -24.14
CA PHE A 178 5.78 5.12 -23.54
C PHE A 178 6.91 4.18 -23.98
N GLU A 179 8.08 4.73 -24.06
CA GLU A 179 9.29 3.97 -24.38
C GLU A 179 9.95 3.52 -23.08
N VAL A 180 10.13 2.21 -22.92
CA VAL A 180 10.86 1.66 -21.78
C VAL A 180 12.34 1.94 -22.00
N ARG A 181 12.92 2.80 -21.16
CA ARG A 181 14.35 3.10 -21.22
C ARG A 181 15.15 1.92 -20.68
N SER A 182 16.13 1.43 -21.47
CA SER A 182 17.12 0.49 -20.95
C SER A 182 17.86 1.10 -19.75
N LEU A 183 18.11 0.28 -18.74
CA LEU A 183 18.90 0.67 -17.56
C LEU A 183 20.34 0.14 -17.62
N ASP A 184 20.74 -0.43 -18.77
CA ASP A 184 22.10 -0.91 -19.04
C ASP A 184 23.08 0.24 -19.31
#